data_b23a76b39389a7e4c60975527dc1b5d7
#
_entry.id   b23a76b39389a7e4c60975527dc1b5d7
#
_cell.length_a   1.000
_cell.length_b   1.000
_cell.length_c   1.000
_cell.angle_alpha   90.00
_cell.angle_beta   90.00
_cell.angle_gamma   90.00
#
_symmetry.space_group_name_H-M   'P 1'
#
loop_
_entity.id
_entity.type
_entity.pdbx_description
1 polymer ?
#
loop_
_entity_poly.entity_id
_entity_poly.type
_entity_poly.pdbx_seq_one_letter_code
_entity_poly.pdbx_strand_id
1 'polypeptide(L)'
;MHYTLAELALMTGYSTRSLRTFYRQGLLTGTMEAGKYSFSEDDVGHFMAQPFIASGMRTKTRMQVHHFLEEEHTRKSATCLIYDEPCRERAEQLNGILLEYINREHLEEFTYTYLYDDKKEVARFIFIGSAKEAAAVLEKIG
;
A
#
# COMPACT_ATOMS: atom_id res chain seq x y z
N MET A 1 8.06 -13.19 -2.83
CA MET A 1 6.96 -12.52 -3.53
C MET A 1 7.48 -11.37 -4.36
N HIS A 2 6.90 -11.16 -5.51
CA HIS A 2 7.24 -10.04 -6.39
C HIS A 2 6.02 -9.16 -6.60
N TYR A 3 6.27 -7.87 -6.74
CA TYR A 3 5.23 -6.86 -6.91
C TYR A 3 5.29 -6.28 -8.32
N THR A 4 4.12 -6.01 -8.89
CA THR A 4 4.00 -5.27 -10.15
C THR A 4 4.12 -3.77 -9.87
N LEU A 5 4.33 -2.99 -10.95
CA LEU A 5 4.33 -1.53 -10.84
C LEU A 5 2.99 -1.00 -10.31
N ALA A 6 1.88 -1.57 -10.78
CA ALA A 6 0.55 -1.17 -10.32
C ALA A 6 0.34 -1.45 -8.83
N GLU A 7 0.81 -2.62 -8.35
CA GLU A 7 0.75 -2.96 -6.93
C GLU A 7 1.59 -2.02 -6.08
N LEU A 8 2.79 -1.69 -6.54
CA LEU A 8 3.65 -0.75 -5.83
C LEU A 8 3.03 0.65 -5.78
N ALA A 9 2.42 1.09 -6.87
CA ALA A 9 1.70 2.37 -6.91
C ALA A 9 0.55 2.38 -5.89
N LEU A 10 -0.21 1.29 -5.83
CA LEU A 10 -1.30 1.14 -4.87
C LEU A 10 -0.80 1.23 -3.43
N MET A 11 0.23 0.47 -3.08
CA MET A 11 0.78 0.41 -1.71
C MET A 11 1.38 1.73 -1.24
N THR A 12 2.04 2.45 -2.13
CA THR A 12 2.82 3.64 -1.76
C THR A 12 2.05 4.94 -1.90
N GLY A 13 1.01 4.95 -2.73
CA GLY A 13 0.29 6.17 -3.10
C GLY A 13 1.00 6.99 -4.17
N TYR A 14 2.17 6.58 -4.63
CA TYR A 14 2.83 7.23 -5.77
C TYR A 14 2.20 6.76 -7.08
N SER A 15 2.12 7.64 -8.06
CA SER A 15 1.66 7.28 -9.40
C SER A 15 2.67 6.35 -10.08
N THR A 16 2.20 5.56 -11.05
CA THR A 16 3.10 4.73 -11.84
C THR A 16 4.13 5.58 -12.59
N ARG A 17 3.75 6.79 -12.99
CA ARG A 17 4.66 7.75 -13.61
C ARG A 17 5.80 8.16 -12.67
N SER A 18 5.47 8.49 -11.43
CA SER A 18 6.48 8.83 -10.41
C SER A 18 7.40 7.66 -10.13
N LEU A 19 6.85 6.45 -10.02
CA LEU A 19 7.64 5.25 -9.78
C LEU A 19 8.60 4.96 -10.93
N ARG A 20 8.18 5.15 -12.19
CA ARG A 20 9.08 5.01 -13.35
C ARG A 20 10.21 6.04 -13.30
N THR A 21 9.93 7.26 -12.87
CA THR A 21 10.94 8.29 -12.69
C THR A 21 11.94 7.89 -11.60
N PHE A 22 11.47 7.41 -10.47
CA PHE A 22 12.34 6.92 -9.38
C PHE A 22 13.20 5.74 -9.84
N TYR A 23 12.65 4.85 -10.65
CA TYR A 23 13.39 3.73 -11.21
C TYR A 23 14.53 4.23 -12.10
N ARG A 24 14.26 5.20 -12.99
CA ARG A 24 15.29 5.79 -13.86
C ARG A 24 16.37 6.51 -13.08
N GLN A 25 16.02 7.13 -11.95
CA GLN A 25 16.95 7.85 -11.08
C GLN A 25 17.75 6.92 -10.16
N GLY A 26 17.45 5.64 -10.13
CA GLY A 26 18.12 4.69 -9.26
C GLY A 26 17.61 4.67 -7.82
N LEU A 27 16.55 5.41 -7.52
CA LEU A 27 15.93 5.42 -6.19
C LEU A 27 15.07 4.17 -5.94
N LEU A 28 14.55 3.59 -7.01
CA LEU A 28 13.77 2.36 -6.98
C LEU A 28 14.49 1.33 -7.83
N THR A 29 14.85 0.19 -7.23
CA THR A 29 15.49 -0.92 -7.92
C THR A 29 14.50 -2.03 -8.16
N GLY A 30 14.75 -2.81 -9.21
CA GLY A 30 13.92 -3.95 -9.59
C GLY A 30 14.41 -4.51 -10.91
N THR A 31 13.63 -5.40 -11.49
CA THR A 31 13.92 -5.97 -12.80
C THR A 31 12.87 -5.57 -13.81
N MET A 32 13.27 -5.53 -15.07
CA MET A 32 12.33 -5.29 -16.18
C MET A 32 12.55 -6.37 -17.23
N GLU A 33 11.50 -7.13 -17.53
CA GLU A 33 11.50 -8.16 -18.56
C GLU A 33 10.26 -8.01 -19.43
N ALA A 34 10.45 -8.05 -20.75
CA ALA A 34 9.35 -7.92 -21.71
C ALA A 34 8.46 -6.70 -21.45
N GLY A 35 9.06 -5.58 -21.05
CA GLY A 35 8.34 -4.35 -20.75
C GLY A 35 7.60 -4.31 -19.42
N LYS A 36 7.78 -5.33 -18.58
CA LYS A 36 7.12 -5.41 -17.28
C LYS A 36 8.12 -5.27 -16.14
N TYR A 37 7.77 -4.41 -15.18
CA TYR A 37 8.54 -4.27 -13.95
C TYR A 37 8.20 -5.37 -12.96
N SER A 38 9.21 -5.80 -12.21
CA SER A 38 9.05 -6.74 -11.11
C SER A 38 9.92 -6.29 -9.93
N PHE A 39 9.34 -6.18 -8.75
CA PHE A 39 10.00 -5.72 -7.54
C PHE A 39 9.92 -6.80 -6.47
N SER A 40 11.07 -7.14 -5.89
CA SER A 40 11.14 -8.09 -4.78
C SER A 40 10.77 -7.41 -3.45
N GLU A 41 10.59 -8.20 -2.40
CA GLU A 41 10.40 -7.67 -1.05
C GLU A 41 11.57 -6.76 -0.65
N ASP A 42 12.80 -7.13 -0.98
CA ASP A 42 13.98 -6.33 -0.69
C ASP A 42 13.97 -5.01 -1.46
N ASP A 43 13.58 -5.03 -2.73
CA ASP A 43 13.46 -3.82 -3.55
C ASP A 43 12.45 -2.85 -2.92
N VAL A 44 11.30 -3.35 -2.51
CA VAL A 44 10.25 -2.55 -1.87
C VAL A 44 10.71 -2.03 -0.52
N GLY A 45 11.35 -2.87 0.29
CA GLY A 45 11.89 -2.48 1.60
C GLY A 45 12.92 -1.37 1.49
N HIS A 46 13.87 -1.49 0.57
CA HIS A 46 14.89 -0.46 0.33
C HIS A 46 14.27 0.86 -0.15
N PHE A 47 13.28 0.77 -1.03
CA PHE A 47 12.57 1.95 -1.53
C PHE A 47 11.87 2.70 -0.40
N MET A 48 11.09 1.98 0.40
CA MET A 48 10.33 2.56 1.52
C MET A 48 11.22 3.08 2.66
N ALA A 49 12.43 2.54 2.80
CA ALA A 49 13.35 2.94 3.86
C ALA A 49 14.06 4.28 3.57
N GLN A 50 14.07 4.74 2.33
CA GLN A 50 14.70 6.01 2.01
C GLN A 50 13.95 7.16 2.68
N PRO A 51 14.63 8.07 3.40
CA PRO A 51 13.97 9.13 4.18
C PRO A 51 12.99 9.98 3.38
N PHE A 52 13.37 10.34 2.16
CA PHE A 52 12.51 11.13 1.27
C PHE A 52 11.22 10.37 0.92
N ILE A 53 11.33 9.09 0.59
CA ILE A 53 10.19 8.24 0.24
C ILE A 53 9.30 7.98 1.47
N ALA A 54 9.90 7.63 2.60
CA ALA A 54 9.18 7.38 3.83
C ALA A 54 8.40 8.62 4.28
N SER A 55 9.03 9.80 4.21
CA SER A 55 8.38 11.08 4.52
C SER A 55 7.22 11.36 3.58
N GLY A 56 7.40 11.15 2.29
CA GLY A 56 6.37 11.33 1.28
C GLY A 56 5.18 10.41 1.50
N MET A 57 5.43 9.15 1.83
CA MET A 57 4.37 8.17 2.13
C MET A 57 3.57 8.57 3.37
N ARG A 58 4.25 9.00 4.44
CA ARG A 58 3.57 9.48 5.65
C ARG A 58 2.67 10.66 5.36
N THR A 59 3.14 11.61 4.56
CA THR A 59 2.34 12.79 4.17
C THR A 59 1.11 12.36 3.37
N LYS A 60 1.28 11.50 2.38
CA LYS A 60 0.16 10.98 1.56
C LYS A 60 -0.87 10.25 2.43
N THR A 61 -0.42 9.45 3.36
CA THR A 61 -1.27 8.69 4.27
C THR A 61 -2.11 9.62 5.14
N ARG A 62 -1.49 10.67 5.70
CA ARG A 62 -2.22 11.69 6.48
C ARG A 62 -3.28 12.38 5.64
N MET A 63 -2.95 12.71 4.41
CA MET A 63 -3.89 13.35 3.50
C MET A 63 -5.07 12.44 3.17
N GLN A 64 -4.84 11.16 2.98
CA GLN A 64 -5.90 10.18 2.72
C GLN A 64 -6.87 10.09 3.90
N VAL A 65 -6.36 9.98 5.12
CA VAL A 65 -7.19 9.94 6.34
C VAL A 65 -7.92 11.25 6.53
N HIS A 66 -7.26 12.38 6.32
CA HIS A 66 -7.87 13.70 6.41
C HIS A 66 -9.02 13.86 5.41
N HIS A 67 -8.80 13.45 4.17
CA HIS A 67 -9.84 13.43 3.14
C HIS A 67 -11.03 12.60 3.56
N PHE A 68 -10.79 11.42 4.11
CA PHE A 68 -11.85 10.55 4.60
C PHE A 68 -12.71 11.25 5.65
N LEU A 69 -12.08 11.98 6.57
CA LEU A 69 -12.79 12.70 7.63
C LEU A 69 -13.58 13.90 7.12
N GLU A 70 -13.12 14.54 6.03
CA GLU A 70 -13.77 15.71 5.45
C GLU A 70 -14.86 15.36 4.44
N GLU A 71 -14.85 14.17 3.86
CA GLU A 71 -15.82 13.73 2.86
C GLU A 71 -17.19 13.47 3.48
N GLU A 72 -18.25 13.77 2.72
CA GLU A 72 -19.61 13.39 3.09
C GLU A 72 -19.90 11.96 2.64
N HIS A 73 -20.15 11.08 3.61
CA HIS A 73 -20.48 9.68 3.36
C HIS A 73 -22.00 9.47 3.57
N THR A 74 -22.79 10.05 2.66
CA THR A 74 -24.25 10.14 2.88
C THR A 74 -25.03 8.90 2.41
N ARG A 75 -24.48 8.10 1.51
CA ARG A 75 -25.23 7.01 0.87
C ARG A 75 -24.78 5.61 1.22
N LYS A 76 -23.56 5.47 1.71
CA LYS A 76 -22.96 4.18 2.02
C LYS A 76 -22.16 4.29 3.29
N SER A 77 -22.14 3.22 4.04
CA SER A 77 -21.18 3.13 5.12
C SER A 77 -19.78 3.14 4.51
N ALA A 78 -18.98 4.13 4.89
CA ALA A 78 -17.56 4.17 4.55
C ALA A 78 -16.76 3.82 5.78
N THR A 79 -15.69 3.08 5.59
CA THR A 79 -14.87 2.60 6.71
C THR A 79 -13.40 2.88 6.42
N CYS A 80 -12.73 3.46 7.41
CA CYS A 80 -11.29 3.61 7.41
C CYS A 80 -10.72 2.65 8.45
N LEU A 81 -9.98 1.65 7.97
CA LEU A 81 -9.35 0.62 8.81
C LEU A 81 -7.87 0.87 8.86
N ILE A 82 -7.31 0.97 10.08
CA ILE A 82 -5.85 1.07 10.28
C ILE A 82 -5.43 -0.11 11.15
N TYR A 83 -4.47 -0.89 10.65
CA TYR A 83 -3.95 -2.04 11.35
C TYR A 83 -2.43 -2.00 11.36
N ASP A 84 -1.84 -2.13 12.54
CA ASP A 84 -0.40 -2.16 12.73
C ASP A 84 0.06 -3.57 13.07
N GLU A 85 0.97 -4.11 12.26
CA GLU A 85 1.52 -5.45 12.44
C GLU A 85 2.99 -5.34 12.84
N PRO A 86 3.36 -5.76 14.05
CA PRO A 86 4.75 -5.67 14.51
C PRO A 86 5.67 -6.76 13.94
N CYS A 87 5.12 -7.87 13.46
CA CYS A 87 5.90 -8.95 12.90
C CYS A 87 6.07 -8.76 11.39
N ARG A 88 7.32 -8.52 10.96
CA ARG A 88 7.63 -8.26 9.55
C ARG A 88 7.19 -9.41 8.63
N GLU A 89 7.48 -10.64 9.01
CA GLU A 89 7.09 -11.81 8.23
C GLU A 89 5.57 -11.91 8.06
N ARG A 90 4.84 -11.70 9.15
CA ARG A 90 3.38 -11.68 9.13
C ARG A 90 2.86 -10.55 8.25
N ALA A 91 3.49 -9.37 8.33
CA ALA A 91 3.12 -8.21 7.53
C ALA A 91 3.29 -8.49 6.03
N GLU A 92 4.40 -9.10 5.63
CA GLU A 92 4.65 -9.46 4.23
C GLU A 92 3.62 -10.46 3.72
N GLN A 93 3.29 -11.47 4.51
CA GLN A 93 2.26 -12.45 4.18
C GLN A 93 0.89 -11.79 4.03
N LEU A 94 0.54 -10.93 4.97
CA LEU A 94 -0.76 -10.25 4.97
C LEU A 94 -0.88 -9.30 3.77
N ASN A 95 0.19 -8.58 3.45
CA ASN A 95 0.21 -7.71 2.28
C ASN A 95 -0.07 -8.52 1.00
N GLY A 96 0.55 -9.69 0.86
CA GLY A 96 0.28 -10.59 -0.26
C GLY A 96 -1.18 -11.03 -0.34
N ILE A 97 -1.75 -11.40 0.80
CA ILE A 97 -3.15 -11.84 0.89
C ILE A 97 -4.11 -10.70 0.51
N LEU A 98 -3.85 -9.50 1.01
CA LEU A 98 -4.71 -8.35 0.74
C LEU A 98 -4.61 -7.89 -0.72
N LEU A 99 -3.42 -7.89 -1.31
CA LEU A 99 -3.25 -7.57 -2.73
C LEU A 99 -3.97 -8.58 -3.63
N GLU A 100 -3.89 -9.86 -3.29
CA GLU A 100 -4.61 -10.90 -4.03
C GLU A 100 -6.13 -10.68 -3.95
N TYR A 101 -6.63 -10.35 -2.77
CA TYR A 101 -8.05 -10.04 -2.58
C TYR A 101 -8.47 -8.84 -3.42
N ILE A 102 -7.70 -7.75 -3.36
CA ILE A 102 -8.00 -6.51 -4.10
C ILE A 102 -8.02 -6.79 -5.62
N ASN A 103 -7.02 -7.50 -6.12
CA ASN A 103 -6.92 -7.82 -7.54
C ASN A 103 -8.06 -8.73 -8.00
N ARG A 104 -8.44 -9.71 -7.19
CA ARG A 104 -9.50 -10.67 -7.54
C ARG A 104 -10.87 -10.05 -7.56
N GLU A 105 -11.18 -9.19 -6.59
CA GLU A 105 -12.51 -8.59 -6.43
C GLU A 105 -12.73 -7.36 -7.30
N HIS A 106 -11.69 -6.85 -7.97
CA HIS A 106 -11.77 -5.66 -8.81
C HIS A 106 -12.46 -4.49 -8.12
N LEU A 107 -12.00 -4.15 -6.92
CA LEU A 107 -12.57 -3.07 -6.12
C LEU A 107 -12.50 -1.76 -6.88
N GLU A 108 -13.54 -0.94 -6.82
CA GLU A 108 -13.61 0.34 -7.52
C GLU A 108 -13.14 1.49 -6.65
N GLU A 109 -13.95 1.93 -5.71
CA GLU A 109 -13.64 3.09 -4.88
C GLU A 109 -13.00 2.66 -3.56
N PHE A 110 -11.69 2.49 -3.56
CA PHE A 110 -10.98 2.09 -2.36
C PHE A 110 -9.60 2.75 -2.30
N THR A 111 -9.03 2.78 -1.09
CA THR A 111 -7.64 3.14 -0.85
C THR A 111 -6.98 2.02 -0.07
N TYR A 112 -5.81 1.61 -0.51
CA TYR A 112 -4.99 0.63 0.20
C TYR A 112 -3.57 1.13 0.29
N THR A 113 -3.01 1.17 1.50
CA THR A 113 -1.63 1.58 1.73
C THR A 113 -0.94 0.58 2.65
N TYR A 114 0.27 0.21 2.28
CA TYR A 114 1.15 -0.61 3.09
C TYR A 114 2.43 0.17 3.32
N LEU A 115 2.71 0.51 4.58
CA LEU A 115 3.86 1.31 4.96
C LEU A 115 4.63 0.60 6.08
N TYR A 116 5.89 0.25 5.81
CA TYR A 116 6.77 -0.30 6.82
C TYR A 116 7.64 0.80 7.43
N ASP A 117 7.64 0.91 8.75
CA ASP A 117 8.47 1.86 9.49
C ASP A 117 9.65 1.11 10.12
N ASP A 118 10.85 1.29 9.55
CA ASP A 118 12.06 0.64 10.01
C ASP A 118 12.43 1.01 11.46
N LYS A 119 12.16 2.24 11.88
CA LYS A 119 12.51 2.72 13.21
C LYS A 119 11.65 2.10 14.29
N LYS A 120 10.37 1.93 14.00
CA LYS A 120 9.40 1.33 14.93
C LYS A 120 9.26 -0.17 14.73
N GLU A 121 9.84 -0.70 13.66
CA GLU A 121 9.73 -2.11 13.26
C GLU A 121 8.27 -2.56 13.23
N VAL A 122 7.41 -1.74 12.61
CA VAL A 122 5.99 -2.00 12.48
C VAL A 122 5.53 -1.68 11.06
N ALA A 123 4.67 -2.53 10.53
CA ALA A 123 4.01 -2.31 9.26
C ALA A 123 2.60 -1.77 9.51
N ARG A 124 2.23 -0.72 8.82
CA ARG A 124 0.89 -0.14 8.90
C ARG A 124 0.13 -0.40 7.62
N PHE A 125 -1.06 -0.95 7.78
CA PHE A 125 -2.01 -1.15 6.70
C PHE A 125 -3.14 -0.15 6.85
N ILE A 126 -3.50 0.52 5.78
CA ILE A 126 -4.66 1.41 5.76
C ILE A 126 -5.55 0.98 4.62
N PHE A 127 -6.80 0.71 4.94
CA PHE A 127 -7.81 0.38 3.95
C PHE A 127 -9.01 1.29 4.14
N ILE A 128 -9.41 1.96 3.07
CA ILE A 128 -10.61 2.81 3.05
C ILE A 128 -11.52 2.24 1.95
N GLY A 129 -12.73 1.90 2.33
CA GLY A 129 -13.70 1.32 1.41
C GLY A 129 -15.06 1.19 2.06
N SER A 130 -15.93 0.38 1.49
CA SER A 130 -17.24 0.10 2.05
C SER A 130 -17.12 -0.75 3.31
N ALA A 131 -18.14 -0.75 4.15
CA ALA A 131 -18.18 -1.59 5.34
C ALA A 131 -18.03 -3.08 5.00
N LYS A 132 -18.63 -3.53 3.90
CA LYS A 132 -18.52 -4.90 3.43
C LYS A 132 -17.09 -5.27 3.06
N GLU A 133 -16.40 -4.38 2.34
CA GLU A 133 -15.01 -4.57 1.95
C GLU A 133 -14.08 -4.56 3.18
N ALA A 134 -14.31 -3.62 4.09
CA ALA A 134 -13.57 -3.55 5.35
C ALA A 134 -13.75 -4.81 6.19
N ALA A 135 -14.96 -5.36 6.25
CA ALA A 135 -15.24 -6.61 6.94
C ALA A 135 -14.45 -7.77 6.33
N ALA A 136 -14.35 -7.85 5.00
CA ALA A 136 -13.56 -8.85 4.31
C ALA A 136 -12.06 -8.72 4.63
N VAL A 137 -11.56 -7.50 4.69
CA VAL A 137 -10.17 -7.23 5.08
C VAL A 137 -9.91 -7.65 6.52
N LEU A 138 -10.81 -7.30 7.44
CA LEU A 138 -10.71 -7.70 8.86
C LEU A 138 -10.65 -9.20 9.02
N GLU A 139 -11.45 -9.93 8.27
CA GLU A 139 -11.45 -11.41 8.28
C GLU A 139 -10.09 -11.99 7.92
N LYS A 140 -9.41 -11.38 6.95
CA LYS A 140 -8.08 -11.81 6.50
C LYS A 140 -6.97 -11.46 7.50
N ILE A 141 -7.14 -10.39 8.22
CA ILE A 141 -6.23 -9.99 9.30
C ILE A 141 -6.32 -10.98 10.45
N GLY A 142 -7.51 -11.36 10.76
CA GLY A 142 -7.90 -12.23 11.80
C GLY A 142 -7.43 -13.20 12.39
#